data_bc0b6e7d86b0bb6336c75d5b1c10e486
#
_entry.id   bc0b6e7d86b0bb6336c75d5b1c10e486
#
_cell.length_a   1.000
_cell.length_b   1.000
_cell.length_c   1.000
_cell.angle_alpha   90.00
_cell.angle_beta   90.00
_cell.angle_gamma   90.00
#
_symmetry.space_group_name_H-M   'P 1'
#
loop_
_entity.id
_entity.type
_entity.pdbx_description
1 polymer ?
#
loop_
_entity_poly.entity_id
_entity_poly.type
_entity_poly.pdbx_seq_one_letter_code
_entity_poly.pdbx_strand_id
1 'polypeptide(L)'
;MSRGLRVGPAGNSELFYEQGHKSTTDAFAWQRRLFGLDAFEIPFGRGISMTVETAGRIGLAAREADVDISAHAPYYVNLANPDEALAAASARYLTDSARLLQAMGGTRLVVHVGSPKGQTREEALERCAERLLMVRSALVKEDRGEIRLCLETMGRPSVLGTLEEILSLVRLDGSFLPCLDFAHLHAAQGGSLRSQGDFAQVLDRVEAALGLPRARESHMHFSRIEFGAKGEIRHRVFSDTGFGPDFALLAPLLVSRGYGGTLICESRGTMAQDAAEMKQALARARAGGLT
;
A
#
# COMPACT_ATOMS: atom_id res chain seq x y z
N MET A 1 -19.25 -14.10 0.64
CA MET A 1 -17.96 -14.65 0.17
C MET A 1 -16.99 -13.48 0.10
N SER A 2 -15.81 -13.56 0.73
CA SER A 2 -14.80 -12.50 0.60
C SER A 2 -14.40 -12.40 -0.89
N ARG A 3 -14.35 -11.19 -1.44
CA ARG A 3 -13.73 -10.98 -2.75
C ARG A 3 -12.27 -11.47 -2.64
N GLY A 4 -11.78 -12.19 -3.66
CA GLY A 4 -10.39 -12.63 -3.68
C GLY A 4 -9.40 -11.47 -3.70
N LEU A 5 -8.11 -11.76 -3.51
CA LEU A 5 -7.04 -10.76 -3.55
C LEU A 5 -7.05 -9.99 -4.89
N ARG A 6 -7.20 -8.68 -4.82
CA ARG A 6 -7.18 -7.74 -5.96
C ARG A 6 -5.74 -7.30 -6.22
N VAL A 7 -5.32 -7.27 -7.48
CA VAL A 7 -3.93 -6.99 -7.88
C VAL A 7 -3.87 -5.87 -8.90
N GLY A 8 -2.97 -4.92 -8.71
CA GLY A 8 -2.80 -3.80 -9.62
C GLY A 8 -1.51 -3.00 -9.45
N PRO A 9 -1.30 -1.96 -10.26
CA PRO A 9 -0.14 -1.09 -10.23
C PRO A 9 -0.32 0.11 -9.29
N ALA A 10 0.80 0.67 -8.83
CA ALA A 10 0.90 1.98 -8.20
C ALA A 10 1.03 3.08 -9.28
N GLY A 11 -0.07 3.47 -9.88
CA GLY A 11 -0.09 4.46 -10.97
C GLY A 11 0.10 3.88 -12.36
N ASN A 12 0.24 4.77 -13.34
CA ASN A 12 0.38 4.42 -14.75
C ASN A 12 1.80 3.96 -15.08
N SER A 13 1.93 2.80 -15.73
CA SER A 13 3.22 2.29 -16.24
C SER A 13 3.74 3.10 -17.43
N GLU A 14 5.05 3.04 -17.70
CA GLU A 14 5.65 3.67 -18.87
C GLU A 14 5.02 3.16 -20.18
N LEU A 15 4.75 1.86 -20.30
CA LEU A 15 4.09 1.25 -21.45
C LEU A 15 2.72 1.89 -21.76
N PHE A 16 1.96 2.33 -20.75
CA PHE A 16 0.70 3.03 -20.94
C PHE A 16 0.89 4.32 -21.76
N TYR A 17 1.92 5.10 -21.42
CA TYR A 17 2.24 6.34 -22.13
C TYR A 17 2.86 6.09 -23.50
N GLU A 18 3.71 5.06 -23.64
CA GLU A 18 4.31 4.62 -24.90
C GLU A 18 3.25 4.21 -25.94
N GLN A 19 2.13 3.65 -25.49
CA GLN A 19 0.97 3.31 -26.30
C GLN A 19 0.06 4.52 -26.62
N GLY A 20 0.46 5.73 -26.27
CA GLY A 20 -0.22 6.98 -26.62
C GLY A 20 -1.31 7.41 -25.66
N HIS A 21 -1.56 6.66 -24.59
CA HIS A 21 -2.52 7.06 -23.55
C HIS A 21 -1.98 8.22 -22.71
N LYS A 22 -2.89 9.06 -22.19
CA LYS A 22 -2.51 10.26 -21.42
C LYS A 22 -3.32 10.44 -20.14
N SER A 23 -4.56 9.95 -20.11
CA SER A 23 -5.46 10.14 -18.98
C SER A 23 -5.54 8.89 -18.12
N THR A 24 -5.43 9.03 -16.82
CA THR A 24 -5.62 7.92 -15.87
C THR A 24 -7.00 7.24 -16.01
N THR A 25 -8.02 7.95 -16.54
CA THR A 25 -9.32 7.34 -16.84
C THR A 25 -9.23 6.20 -17.86
N ASP A 26 -8.26 6.24 -18.77
CA ASP A 26 -8.07 5.19 -19.78
C ASP A 26 -7.31 3.98 -19.19
N ALA A 27 -6.57 4.18 -18.09
CA ALA A 27 -5.69 3.17 -17.52
C ALA A 27 -6.45 1.94 -17.01
N PHE A 28 -7.66 2.11 -16.48
CA PHE A 28 -8.45 1.03 -15.90
C PHE A 28 -8.89 0.00 -16.96
N ALA A 29 -9.49 0.45 -18.05
CA ALA A 29 -9.86 -0.42 -19.16
C ALA A 29 -8.63 -1.00 -19.87
N TRP A 30 -7.55 -0.21 -20.01
CA TRP A 30 -6.28 -0.64 -20.59
C TRP A 30 -5.66 -1.80 -19.81
N GLN A 31 -5.44 -1.62 -18.50
CA GLN A 31 -4.82 -2.66 -17.66
C GLN A 31 -5.71 -3.90 -17.50
N ARG A 32 -7.02 -3.69 -17.42
CA ARG A 32 -7.99 -4.80 -17.32
C ARG A 32 -7.95 -5.68 -18.57
N ARG A 33 -7.93 -5.05 -19.75
CA ARG A 33 -7.89 -5.75 -21.05
C ARG A 33 -6.57 -6.45 -21.30
N LEU A 34 -5.42 -5.78 -21.04
CA LEU A 34 -4.11 -6.33 -21.40
C LEU A 34 -3.58 -7.32 -20.36
N PHE A 35 -3.82 -7.06 -19.09
CA PHE A 35 -3.18 -7.76 -17.98
C PHE A 35 -4.17 -8.43 -17.02
N GLY A 36 -5.47 -8.21 -17.21
CA GLY A 36 -6.51 -8.73 -16.32
C GLY A 36 -6.46 -8.15 -14.90
N LEU A 37 -5.77 -7.02 -14.68
CA LEU A 37 -5.61 -6.39 -13.36
C LEU A 37 -6.94 -5.80 -12.87
N ASP A 38 -7.15 -5.83 -11.56
CA ASP A 38 -8.42 -5.49 -10.91
C ASP A 38 -8.27 -4.58 -9.67
N ALA A 39 -7.08 -4.06 -9.42
CA ALA A 39 -6.81 -2.96 -8.50
C ALA A 39 -5.98 -1.86 -9.18
N PHE A 40 -6.01 -0.66 -8.62
CA PHE A 40 -5.17 0.45 -9.04
C PHE A 40 -4.98 1.40 -7.86
N GLU A 41 -3.75 1.80 -7.60
CA GLU A 41 -3.46 2.79 -6.58
C GLU A 41 -3.15 4.15 -7.19
N ILE A 42 -3.87 5.19 -6.74
CA ILE A 42 -3.65 6.58 -7.16
C ILE A 42 -2.56 7.20 -6.28
N PRO A 43 -1.38 7.52 -6.81
CA PRO A 43 -0.35 8.20 -6.03
C PRO A 43 -0.63 9.70 -5.97
N PHE A 44 -0.83 10.26 -4.77
CA PHE A 44 -0.89 11.71 -4.58
C PHE A 44 0.50 12.35 -4.51
N GLY A 45 1.55 11.57 -4.50
CA GLY A 45 2.95 11.94 -4.72
C GLY A 45 3.37 13.25 -4.02
N ARG A 46 3.58 14.30 -4.82
CA ARG A 46 4.08 15.60 -4.35
C ARG A 46 2.99 16.58 -3.91
N GLY A 47 1.75 16.14 -3.80
CA GLY A 47 0.64 16.98 -3.35
C GLY A 47 -0.68 16.66 -4.06
N ILE A 48 -1.75 17.28 -3.55
CA ILE A 48 -3.10 17.07 -4.04
C ILE A 48 -3.46 18.24 -4.98
N SER A 49 -3.43 17.99 -6.29
CA SER A 49 -3.85 18.95 -7.31
C SER A 49 -5.16 18.56 -8.01
N MET A 50 -5.67 17.36 -7.71
CA MET A 50 -6.90 16.83 -8.33
C MET A 50 -8.15 17.50 -7.77
N THR A 51 -9.13 17.79 -8.63
CA THR A 51 -10.46 18.26 -8.20
C THR A 51 -11.38 17.07 -7.89
N VAL A 52 -12.43 17.31 -7.09
CA VAL A 52 -13.45 16.29 -6.77
C VAL A 52 -14.16 15.81 -8.05
N GLU A 53 -14.39 16.71 -9.02
CA GLU A 53 -14.99 16.35 -10.31
C GLU A 53 -14.09 15.37 -11.09
N THR A 54 -12.79 15.65 -11.15
CA THR A 54 -11.82 14.75 -11.78
C THR A 54 -11.75 13.40 -11.06
N ALA A 55 -11.76 13.39 -9.73
CA ALA A 55 -11.83 12.17 -8.92
C ALA A 55 -13.10 11.36 -9.24
N GLY A 56 -14.26 12.02 -9.36
CA GLY A 56 -15.50 11.34 -9.74
C GLY A 56 -15.45 10.68 -11.13
N ARG A 57 -14.82 11.34 -12.12
CA ARG A 57 -14.61 10.76 -13.46
C ARG A 57 -13.68 9.53 -13.42
N ILE A 58 -12.62 9.60 -12.63
CA ILE A 58 -11.71 8.46 -12.39
C ILE A 58 -12.48 7.29 -11.77
N GLY A 59 -13.27 7.56 -10.74
CA GLY A 59 -14.08 6.55 -10.07
C GLY A 59 -15.12 5.89 -10.98
N LEU A 60 -15.74 6.65 -11.89
CA LEU A 60 -16.66 6.11 -12.89
C LEU A 60 -15.92 5.14 -13.82
N ALA A 61 -14.82 5.56 -14.40
CA ALA A 61 -14.03 4.74 -15.33
C ALA A 61 -13.51 3.44 -14.67
N ALA A 62 -13.10 3.51 -13.39
CA ALA A 62 -12.67 2.34 -12.65
C ALA A 62 -13.81 1.33 -12.40
N ARG A 63 -15.00 1.82 -12.02
CA ARG A 63 -16.19 0.98 -11.85
C ARG A 63 -16.60 0.28 -13.14
N GLU A 64 -16.59 1.00 -14.27
CA GLU A 64 -16.90 0.44 -15.59
C GLU A 64 -15.93 -0.67 -16.00
N ALA A 65 -14.67 -0.59 -15.55
CA ALA A 65 -13.65 -1.60 -15.79
C ALA A 65 -13.59 -2.72 -14.72
N ASP A 66 -14.41 -2.70 -13.67
CA ASP A 66 -14.33 -3.57 -12.49
C ASP A 66 -12.93 -3.55 -11.85
N VAL A 67 -12.42 -2.33 -11.57
CA VAL A 67 -11.13 -2.07 -10.92
C VAL A 67 -11.36 -1.35 -9.60
N ASP A 68 -10.88 -1.93 -8.49
CA ASP A 68 -10.91 -1.31 -7.17
C ASP A 68 -9.82 -0.24 -7.07
N ILE A 69 -10.17 0.93 -6.53
CA ILE A 69 -9.22 2.04 -6.32
C ILE A 69 -8.78 2.09 -4.86
N SER A 70 -7.47 2.16 -4.64
CA SER A 70 -6.84 2.70 -3.44
C SER A 70 -6.13 4.02 -3.76
N ALA A 71 -5.68 4.73 -2.75
CA ALA A 71 -4.83 5.90 -2.94
C ALA A 71 -3.66 5.87 -1.96
N HIS A 72 -2.53 6.42 -2.38
CA HIS A 72 -1.37 6.66 -1.53
C HIS A 72 -1.31 8.15 -1.19
N ALA A 73 -1.32 8.49 0.10
CA ALA A 73 -1.19 9.85 0.59
C ALA A 73 0.18 10.44 0.19
N PRO A 74 0.34 11.78 0.20
CA PRO A 74 1.63 12.38 -0.09
C PRO A 74 2.74 11.83 0.79
N TYR A 75 3.87 11.45 0.19
CA TYR A 75 4.98 10.74 0.88
C TYR A 75 5.63 11.55 2.01
N TYR A 76 5.45 12.86 2.04
CA TYR A 76 6.01 13.75 3.06
C TYR A 76 5.11 13.96 4.28
N VAL A 77 3.97 13.29 4.36
CA VAL A 77 3.14 13.25 5.56
C VAL A 77 3.99 12.75 6.75
N ASN A 78 3.93 13.49 7.85
CA ASN A 78 4.62 13.13 9.10
C ASN A 78 3.75 13.49 10.31
N LEU A 79 2.93 12.54 10.74
CA LEU A 79 2.10 12.70 11.94
C LEU A 79 2.92 12.71 13.23
N ALA A 80 4.14 12.19 13.22
CA ALA A 80 5.06 12.21 14.35
C ALA A 80 5.82 13.54 14.51
N ASN A 81 5.63 14.53 13.61
CA ASN A 81 6.38 15.77 13.62
C ASN A 81 6.19 16.52 14.97
N PRO A 82 7.27 16.95 15.66
CA PRO A 82 7.16 17.75 16.89
C PRO A 82 6.59 19.16 16.65
N ASP A 83 6.71 19.69 15.44
CA ASP A 83 6.09 20.97 15.05
C ASP A 83 4.60 20.76 14.79
N GLU A 84 3.76 21.40 15.62
CA GLU A 84 2.30 21.26 15.55
C GLU A 84 1.71 21.78 14.21
N ALA A 85 2.29 22.83 13.62
CA ALA A 85 1.79 23.38 12.35
C ALA A 85 2.05 22.41 11.19
N LEU A 86 3.24 21.77 11.16
CA LEU A 86 3.58 20.76 10.15
C LEU A 86 2.79 19.47 10.34
N ALA A 87 2.53 19.09 11.59
CA ALA A 87 1.68 17.94 11.87
C ALA A 87 0.22 18.18 11.49
N ALA A 88 -0.33 19.36 11.78
CA ALA A 88 -1.67 19.75 11.35
C ALA A 88 -1.78 19.83 9.83
N ALA A 89 -0.74 20.28 9.12
CA ALA A 89 -0.67 20.22 7.66
C ALA A 89 -0.70 18.77 7.16
N SER A 90 0.05 17.86 7.81
CA SER A 90 0.04 16.44 7.49
C SER A 90 -1.35 15.82 7.69
N ALA A 91 -2.04 16.14 8.78
CA ALA A 91 -3.42 15.68 9.01
C ALA A 91 -4.39 16.18 7.92
N ARG A 92 -4.26 17.44 7.49
CA ARG A 92 -5.06 17.97 6.36
C ARG A 92 -4.81 17.23 5.06
N TYR A 93 -3.55 16.90 4.73
CA TYR A 93 -3.27 16.10 3.54
C TYR A 93 -3.99 14.74 3.58
N LEU A 94 -4.11 14.11 4.74
CA LEU A 94 -4.83 12.85 4.88
C LEU A 94 -6.35 13.02 4.69
N THR A 95 -6.96 14.06 5.28
CA THR A 95 -8.40 14.32 5.11
C THR A 95 -8.73 14.74 3.68
N ASP A 96 -7.87 15.53 3.03
CA ASP A 96 -8.02 15.88 1.62
C ASP A 96 -7.86 14.68 0.68
N SER A 97 -6.87 13.81 0.94
CA SER A 97 -6.70 12.55 0.21
C SER A 97 -7.93 11.65 0.35
N ALA A 98 -8.45 11.52 1.57
CA ALA A 98 -9.64 10.74 1.86
C ALA A 98 -10.88 11.27 1.13
N ARG A 99 -11.05 12.60 1.05
CA ARG A 99 -12.13 13.24 0.30
C ARG A 99 -12.10 12.88 -1.19
N LEU A 100 -10.92 12.90 -1.81
CA LEU A 100 -10.78 12.54 -3.22
C LEU A 100 -10.95 11.04 -3.43
N LEU A 101 -10.40 10.21 -2.53
CA LEU A 101 -10.57 8.77 -2.58
C LEU A 101 -12.05 8.35 -2.47
N GLN A 102 -12.81 8.98 -1.57
CA GLN A 102 -14.27 8.79 -1.47
C GLN A 102 -14.97 9.16 -2.77
N ALA A 103 -14.61 10.29 -3.39
CA ALA A 103 -15.17 10.70 -4.68
C ALA A 103 -14.85 9.71 -5.81
N MET A 104 -13.72 9.02 -5.75
CA MET A 104 -13.35 7.91 -6.65
C MET A 104 -14.09 6.61 -6.32
N GLY A 105 -14.76 6.50 -5.17
CA GLY A 105 -15.39 5.27 -4.70
C GLY A 105 -14.43 4.27 -4.08
N GLY A 106 -13.20 4.68 -3.77
CA GLY A 106 -12.21 3.88 -3.06
C GLY A 106 -12.36 4.02 -1.54
N THR A 107 -11.80 3.06 -0.80
CA THR A 107 -11.90 3.01 0.67
C THR A 107 -10.56 2.80 1.38
N ARG A 108 -9.45 2.59 0.68
CA ARG A 108 -8.12 2.30 1.25
C ARG A 108 -7.16 3.44 0.95
N LEU A 109 -6.71 4.13 2.00
CA LEU A 109 -5.73 5.22 1.92
C LEU A 109 -4.43 4.78 2.58
N VAL A 110 -3.38 4.57 1.79
CA VAL A 110 -2.04 4.25 2.28
C VAL A 110 -1.39 5.48 2.88
N VAL A 111 -0.74 5.31 4.03
CA VAL A 111 -0.20 6.40 4.85
C VAL A 111 1.17 6.03 5.40
N HIS A 112 2.19 6.83 5.10
CA HIS A 112 3.43 6.85 5.86
C HIS A 112 3.18 7.50 7.22
N VAL A 113 3.58 6.84 8.29
CA VAL A 113 3.31 7.32 9.66
C VAL A 113 4.25 8.44 10.10
N GLY A 114 5.44 8.57 9.48
CA GLY A 114 6.33 9.69 9.67
C GLY A 114 7.73 9.33 10.21
N SER A 115 8.39 10.30 10.80
CA SER A 115 9.76 10.16 11.29
C SER A 115 9.98 10.95 12.59
N PRO A 116 10.94 10.54 13.46
CA PRO A 116 11.13 11.14 14.79
C PRO A 116 11.54 12.61 14.78
N LYS A 117 12.29 13.09 13.76
CA LYS A 117 12.70 14.51 13.68
C LYS A 117 13.37 15.02 14.96
N GLY A 118 14.34 14.27 15.51
CA GLY A 118 15.11 14.64 16.70
C GLY A 118 14.48 14.27 18.05
N GLN A 119 13.28 13.68 18.05
CA GLN A 119 12.65 13.05 19.21
C GLN A 119 13.17 11.63 19.41
N THR A 120 12.92 11.04 20.58
CA THR A 120 13.02 9.58 20.73
C THR A 120 12.00 8.88 19.84
N ARG A 121 12.23 7.62 19.55
CA ARG A 121 11.33 6.83 18.70
C ARG A 121 9.98 6.60 19.40
N GLU A 122 10.00 6.42 20.70
CA GLU A 122 8.83 6.24 21.56
C GLU A 122 7.94 7.50 21.55
N GLU A 123 8.51 8.68 21.82
CA GLU A 123 7.77 9.96 21.78
C GLU A 123 7.15 10.21 20.41
N ALA A 124 7.88 9.90 19.34
CA ALA A 124 7.40 10.06 17.98
C ALA A 124 6.23 9.10 17.67
N LEU A 125 6.29 7.86 18.16
CA LEU A 125 5.23 6.87 17.98
C LEU A 125 3.96 7.23 18.75
N GLU A 126 4.09 7.68 20.00
CA GLU A 126 2.96 8.16 20.82
C GLU A 126 2.26 9.33 20.16
N ARG A 127 3.02 10.33 19.71
CA ARG A 127 2.49 11.50 19.01
C ARG A 127 1.79 11.12 17.69
N CYS A 128 2.37 10.18 16.95
CA CYS A 128 1.74 9.62 15.74
C CYS A 128 0.41 8.93 16.08
N ALA A 129 0.37 8.13 17.15
CA ALA A 129 -0.82 7.42 17.60
C ALA A 129 -1.98 8.38 17.93
N GLU A 130 -1.72 9.42 18.72
CA GLU A 130 -2.71 10.44 19.06
C GLU A 130 -3.29 11.12 17.80
N ARG A 131 -2.40 11.53 16.89
CA ARG A 131 -2.83 12.25 15.68
C ARG A 131 -3.52 11.34 14.65
N LEU A 132 -3.17 10.06 14.57
CA LEU A 132 -3.94 9.09 13.78
C LEU A 132 -5.39 8.98 14.27
N LEU A 133 -5.60 8.93 15.59
CA LEU A 133 -6.94 8.91 16.18
C LEU A 133 -7.69 10.22 15.93
N MET A 134 -7.00 11.37 15.97
CA MET A 134 -7.59 12.67 15.58
C MET A 134 -8.02 12.70 14.12
N VAL A 135 -7.16 12.24 13.20
CA VAL A 135 -7.52 12.10 11.77
C VAL A 135 -8.71 11.18 11.59
N ARG A 136 -8.71 10.02 12.25
CA ARG A 136 -9.84 9.08 12.23
C ARG A 136 -11.15 9.73 12.68
N SER A 137 -11.11 10.46 13.78
CA SER A 137 -12.26 11.21 14.30
C SER A 137 -12.76 12.26 13.31
N ALA A 138 -11.84 12.98 12.65
CA ALA A 138 -12.19 13.96 11.61
C ALA A 138 -12.87 13.29 10.41
N LEU A 139 -12.34 12.16 9.92
CA LEU A 139 -12.94 11.40 8.83
C LEU A 139 -14.38 10.96 9.16
N VAL A 140 -14.63 10.47 10.38
CA VAL A 140 -15.98 10.08 10.80
C VAL A 140 -16.93 11.28 10.84
N LYS A 141 -16.49 12.42 11.40
CA LYS A 141 -17.29 13.66 11.46
C LYS A 141 -17.63 14.23 10.09
N GLU A 142 -16.80 13.96 9.10
CA GLU A 142 -16.95 14.45 7.73
C GLU A 142 -17.64 13.41 6.81
N ASP A 143 -18.31 12.42 7.37
CA ASP A 143 -18.99 11.33 6.65
C ASP A 143 -18.06 10.53 5.72
N ARG A 144 -16.81 10.29 6.19
CA ARG A 144 -15.79 9.48 5.53
C ARG A 144 -15.35 8.29 6.40
N GLY A 145 -16.24 7.84 7.26
CA GLY A 145 -15.98 6.72 8.17
C GLY A 145 -15.62 5.41 7.48
N GLU A 146 -16.00 5.24 6.22
CA GLU A 146 -15.66 4.06 5.40
C GLU A 146 -14.19 4.04 4.93
N ILE A 147 -13.49 5.19 4.97
CA ILE A 147 -12.08 5.24 4.58
C ILE A 147 -11.23 4.56 5.66
N ARG A 148 -10.48 3.57 5.23
CA ARG A 148 -9.53 2.81 6.05
C ARG A 148 -8.12 3.33 5.83
N LEU A 149 -7.47 3.77 6.89
CA LEU A 149 -6.06 4.17 6.84
C LEU A 149 -5.21 2.90 6.83
N CYS A 150 -4.44 2.70 5.77
CA CYS A 150 -3.52 1.59 5.59
C CYS A 150 -2.11 2.05 5.97
N LEU A 151 -1.66 1.74 7.17
CA LEU A 151 -0.40 2.22 7.72
C LEU A 151 0.76 1.39 7.18
N GLU A 152 1.73 2.05 6.55
CA GLU A 152 2.75 1.36 5.76
C GLU A 152 4.01 1.03 6.54
N THR A 153 4.51 -0.21 6.34
CA THR A 153 5.85 -0.62 6.78
C THR A 153 6.93 0.02 5.92
N MET A 154 7.99 0.57 6.55
CA MET A 154 8.98 1.42 5.90
C MET A 154 10.35 0.76 5.73
N GLY A 155 11.02 1.09 4.63
CA GLY A 155 12.31 0.51 4.23
C GLY A 155 13.55 1.15 4.85
N ARG A 156 13.39 2.22 5.64
CA ARG A 156 14.53 2.95 6.26
C ARG A 156 14.42 2.95 7.79
N PRO A 157 15.46 2.53 8.52
CA PRO A 157 15.45 2.55 9.99
C PRO A 157 15.27 3.94 10.61
N SER A 158 15.56 5.02 9.87
CA SER A 158 15.43 6.40 10.33
C SER A 158 14.00 6.94 10.37
N VAL A 159 13.04 6.22 9.81
CA VAL A 159 11.61 6.56 9.84
C VAL A 159 10.84 5.58 10.71
N LEU A 160 9.65 5.96 11.18
CA LEU A 160 8.72 5.04 11.84
C LEU A 160 8.13 4.09 10.80
N GLY A 161 7.82 2.88 11.18
CA GLY A 161 7.18 1.91 10.27
C GLY A 161 7.85 0.53 10.30
N THR A 162 8.51 0.12 11.39
CA THR A 162 8.81 -1.30 11.60
C THR A 162 7.49 -2.09 11.67
N LEU A 163 7.54 -3.38 11.42
CA LEU A 163 6.33 -4.21 11.49
C LEU A 163 5.62 -4.07 12.84
N GLU A 164 6.37 -4.07 13.94
CA GLU A 164 5.84 -3.94 15.30
C GLU A 164 5.17 -2.60 15.54
N GLU A 165 5.79 -1.50 15.08
CA GLU A 165 5.21 -0.16 15.21
C GLU A 165 3.92 -0.05 14.42
N ILE A 166 3.90 -0.54 13.18
CA ILE A 166 2.68 -0.55 12.37
C ILE A 166 1.59 -1.40 13.02
N LEU A 167 1.90 -2.59 13.51
CA LEU A 167 0.93 -3.44 14.20
C LEU A 167 0.40 -2.79 15.48
N SER A 168 1.25 -2.09 16.24
CA SER A 168 0.83 -1.35 17.43
C SER A 168 -0.15 -0.22 17.09
N LEU A 169 0.15 0.57 16.05
CA LEU A 169 -0.71 1.66 15.58
C LEU A 169 -2.04 1.14 14.98
N VAL A 170 -1.98 0.08 14.19
CA VAL A 170 -3.17 -0.54 13.59
C VAL A 170 -4.15 -1.03 14.67
N ARG A 171 -3.68 -1.51 15.81
CA ARG A 171 -4.53 -1.98 16.93
C ARG A 171 -5.31 -0.88 17.64
N LEU A 172 -4.97 0.40 17.42
CA LEU A 172 -5.65 1.55 18.06
C LEU A 172 -7.10 1.73 17.58
N ASP A 173 -7.40 1.35 16.34
CA ASP A 173 -8.75 1.47 15.78
C ASP A 173 -9.07 0.30 14.83
N GLY A 174 -10.28 -0.22 14.89
CA GLY A 174 -10.74 -1.35 14.06
C GLY A 174 -10.77 -1.07 12.56
N SER A 175 -10.81 0.20 12.15
CA SER A 175 -10.79 0.60 10.75
C SER A 175 -9.37 0.72 10.15
N PHE A 176 -8.33 0.78 10.98
CA PHE A 176 -6.96 0.81 10.46
C PHE A 176 -6.55 -0.56 9.92
N LEU A 177 -5.78 -0.56 8.86
CA LEU A 177 -5.17 -1.76 8.26
C LEU A 177 -3.65 -1.61 8.20
N PRO A 178 -2.89 -2.69 8.25
CA PRO A 178 -1.51 -2.61 7.85
C PRO A 178 -1.44 -2.51 6.31
N CYS A 179 -0.50 -1.68 5.81
CA CYS A 179 0.04 -1.79 4.48
C CYS A 179 1.40 -2.49 4.60
N LEU A 180 1.44 -3.75 4.22
CA LEU A 180 2.65 -4.56 4.28
C LEU A 180 3.43 -4.35 2.99
N ASP A 181 4.43 -3.46 3.01
CA ASP A 181 5.38 -3.37 1.92
C ASP A 181 6.52 -4.38 2.16
N PHE A 182 6.52 -5.45 1.38
CA PHE A 182 7.51 -6.52 1.51
C PHE A 182 8.88 -6.11 1.00
N ALA A 183 8.96 -5.16 0.06
CA ALA A 183 10.23 -4.61 -0.39
C ALA A 183 10.86 -3.77 0.74
N HIS A 184 10.08 -2.92 1.39
CA HIS A 184 10.52 -2.14 2.55
C HIS A 184 10.96 -3.03 3.71
N LEU A 185 10.18 -4.06 4.06
CA LEU A 185 10.55 -5.02 5.12
C LEU A 185 11.88 -5.73 4.78
N HIS A 186 12.07 -6.14 3.52
CA HIS A 186 13.32 -6.74 3.04
C HIS A 186 14.50 -5.78 3.20
N ALA A 187 14.34 -4.52 2.77
CA ALA A 187 15.40 -3.51 2.82
C ALA A 187 15.76 -3.10 4.25
N ALA A 188 14.77 -2.84 5.11
CA ALA A 188 14.98 -2.42 6.49
C ALA A 188 15.73 -3.45 7.34
N GLN A 189 15.62 -4.72 6.98
CA GLN A 189 16.26 -5.85 7.68
C GLN A 189 17.48 -6.43 6.91
N GLY A 190 18.10 -5.64 6.03
CA GLY A 190 19.32 -6.03 5.34
C GLY A 190 19.15 -7.22 4.38
N GLY A 191 18.00 -7.34 3.75
CA GLY A 191 17.72 -8.40 2.79
C GLY A 191 17.21 -9.69 3.45
N SER A 192 16.31 -9.60 4.41
CA SER A 192 15.84 -10.74 5.23
C SER A 192 14.88 -11.70 4.51
N LEU A 193 14.05 -11.23 3.58
CA LEU A 193 13.01 -12.04 2.92
C LEU A 193 13.62 -12.87 1.77
N ARG A 194 14.20 -14.02 2.07
CA ARG A 194 14.94 -14.89 1.11
C ARG A 194 14.31 -16.24 0.91
N SER A 195 13.42 -16.65 1.79
CA SER A 195 12.75 -17.95 1.77
C SER A 195 11.25 -17.78 2.04
N GLN A 196 10.47 -18.79 1.67
CA GLN A 196 9.05 -18.84 2.03
C GLN A 196 8.83 -18.78 3.55
N GLY A 197 9.74 -19.34 4.35
CA GLY A 197 9.70 -19.28 5.81
C GLY A 197 9.82 -17.87 6.34
N ASP A 198 10.64 -17.01 5.73
CA ASP A 198 10.79 -15.60 6.15
C ASP A 198 9.49 -14.82 5.94
N PHE A 199 8.84 -15.01 4.79
CA PHE A 199 7.52 -14.40 4.54
C PHE A 199 6.45 -14.97 5.49
N ALA A 200 6.50 -16.29 5.77
CA ALA A 200 5.56 -16.90 6.71
C ALA A 200 5.66 -16.26 8.09
N GLN A 201 6.87 -16.01 8.61
CA GLN A 201 7.08 -15.34 9.90
C GLN A 201 6.48 -13.92 9.93
N VAL A 202 6.57 -13.14 8.84
CA VAL A 202 5.90 -11.83 8.75
C VAL A 202 4.39 -12.00 8.88
N LEU A 203 3.80 -12.90 8.09
CA LEU A 203 2.36 -13.13 8.10
C LEU A 203 1.88 -13.69 9.46
N ASP A 204 2.64 -14.59 10.09
CA ASP A 204 2.34 -15.14 11.43
C ASP A 204 2.24 -14.02 12.48
N ARG A 205 3.15 -13.05 12.43
CA ARG A 205 3.13 -11.89 13.35
C ARG A 205 1.91 -11.00 13.11
N VAL A 206 1.55 -10.77 11.85
CA VAL A 206 0.35 -9.99 11.49
C VAL A 206 -0.91 -10.71 11.97
N GLU A 207 -1.02 -12.01 11.72
CA GLU A 207 -2.15 -12.86 12.10
C GLU A 207 -2.29 -12.96 13.63
N ALA A 208 -1.18 -13.11 14.34
CA ALA A 208 -1.16 -13.13 15.81
C ALA A 208 -1.59 -11.78 16.43
N ALA A 209 -1.18 -10.66 15.82
CA ALA A 209 -1.49 -9.33 16.33
C ALA A 209 -2.93 -8.88 16.06
N LEU A 210 -3.51 -9.25 14.92
CA LEU A 210 -4.77 -8.70 14.41
C LEU A 210 -5.91 -9.71 14.33
N GLY A 211 -5.61 -11.01 14.45
CA GLY A 211 -6.53 -12.11 14.13
C GLY A 211 -6.69 -12.32 12.61
N LEU A 212 -6.98 -13.55 12.21
CA LEU A 212 -7.07 -13.96 10.80
C LEU A 212 -8.01 -13.10 9.94
N PRO A 213 -9.23 -12.73 10.37
CA PRO A 213 -10.14 -11.96 9.53
C PRO A 213 -9.54 -10.62 9.12
N ARG A 214 -8.95 -9.88 10.06
CA ARG A 214 -8.38 -8.56 9.81
C ARG A 214 -7.02 -8.65 9.08
N ALA A 215 -6.20 -9.63 9.42
CA ALA A 215 -4.93 -9.89 8.72
C ALA A 215 -5.15 -10.15 7.23
N ARG A 216 -6.16 -10.95 6.88
CA ARG A 216 -6.51 -11.26 5.49
C ARG A 216 -6.98 -10.07 4.66
N GLU A 217 -7.40 -9.00 5.31
CA GLU A 217 -7.79 -7.74 4.65
C GLU A 217 -6.63 -6.76 4.49
N SER A 218 -5.40 -7.12 4.86
CA SER A 218 -4.23 -6.24 4.71
C SER A 218 -4.15 -5.62 3.32
N HIS A 219 -3.72 -4.37 3.28
CA HIS A 219 -3.19 -3.77 2.07
C HIS A 219 -1.73 -4.21 1.93
N MET A 220 -1.26 -4.46 0.73
CA MET A 220 0.09 -4.98 0.50
C MET A 220 0.74 -4.29 -0.68
N HIS A 221 2.02 -3.93 -0.52
CA HIS A 221 2.88 -3.48 -1.60
C HIS A 221 3.97 -4.50 -1.88
N PHE A 222 4.35 -4.59 -3.13
CA PHE A 222 5.43 -5.47 -3.56
C PHE A 222 6.20 -4.89 -4.75
N SER A 223 7.52 -4.97 -4.66
CA SER A 223 8.47 -4.82 -5.77
C SER A 223 9.78 -5.53 -5.41
N ARG A 224 10.73 -5.61 -6.32
CA ARG A 224 12.13 -5.77 -5.94
C ARG A 224 12.66 -4.45 -5.42
N ILE A 225 13.76 -4.49 -4.64
CA ILE A 225 14.31 -3.28 -4.01
C ILE A 225 15.83 -3.32 -3.95
N GLU A 226 16.44 -2.18 -4.26
CA GLU A 226 17.83 -1.91 -3.95
C GLU A 226 17.94 -1.25 -2.58
N PHE A 227 18.84 -1.74 -1.76
CA PHE A 227 19.06 -1.22 -0.41
C PHE A 227 20.56 -1.19 -0.06
N GLY A 228 20.89 -0.44 0.98
CA GLY A 228 22.25 -0.32 1.52
C GLY A 228 22.23 -0.25 3.05
N ALA A 229 23.34 0.17 3.65
CA ALA A 229 23.47 0.25 5.10
C ALA A 229 22.44 1.17 5.81
N LYS A 230 21.83 2.10 5.06
CA LYS A 230 20.78 3.02 5.55
C LYS A 230 19.37 2.56 5.19
N GLY A 231 19.20 1.31 4.74
CA GLY A 231 17.94 0.75 4.26
C GLY A 231 17.70 1.03 2.77
N GLU A 232 16.45 1.19 2.40
CA GLU A 232 15.95 1.41 1.04
C GLU A 232 16.68 2.52 0.28
N ILE A 233 17.03 2.21 -0.99
CA ILE A 233 17.56 3.18 -1.97
C ILE A 233 16.49 3.47 -3.03
N ARG A 234 15.94 2.42 -3.68
CA ARG A 234 14.90 2.54 -4.70
C ARG A 234 14.23 1.21 -5.01
N HIS A 235 12.97 1.26 -5.41
CA HIS A 235 12.24 0.13 -5.99
C HIS A 235 12.87 -0.28 -7.33
N ARG A 236 12.88 -1.59 -7.58
CA ARG A 236 13.40 -2.25 -8.77
C ARG A 236 12.29 -3.03 -9.47
N VAL A 237 12.50 -3.29 -10.75
CA VAL A 237 11.59 -4.08 -11.60
C VAL A 237 11.85 -5.58 -11.43
N PHE A 238 10.87 -6.42 -11.79
CA PHE A 238 11.00 -7.89 -11.64
C PHE A 238 12.10 -8.49 -12.52
N SER A 239 12.40 -7.88 -13.65
CA SER A 239 13.53 -8.28 -14.49
C SER A 239 14.92 -8.02 -13.89
N ASP A 240 15.02 -7.19 -12.85
CA ASP A 240 16.25 -6.92 -12.10
C ASP A 240 16.54 -8.07 -11.11
N THR A 241 16.87 -9.27 -11.63
CA THR A 241 17.00 -10.52 -10.85
C THR A 241 18.13 -10.52 -9.82
N GLY A 242 19.04 -9.53 -9.86
CA GLY A 242 20.08 -9.32 -8.84
C GLY A 242 19.55 -8.74 -7.52
N PHE A 243 18.28 -8.35 -7.46
CA PHE A 243 17.62 -7.77 -6.29
C PHE A 243 16.46 -8.65 -5.80
N GLY A 244 16.20 -8.60 -4.50
CA GLY A 244 15.03 -9.23 -3.87
C GLY A 244 14.00 -8.19 -3.41
N PRO A 245 12.94 -8.63 -2.75
CA PRO A 245 12.52 -10.01 -2.53
C PRO A 245 11.93 -10.67 -3.78
N ASP A 246 11.66 -12.00 -3.74
CA ASP A 246 11.01 -12.73 -4.84
C ASP A 246 9.55 -13.05 -4.51
N PHE A 247 8.64 -12.58 -5.37
CA PHE A 247 7.20 -12.78 -5.18
C PHE A 247 6.76 -14.25 -5.29
N ALA A 248 7.51 -15.08 -6.01
CA ALA A 248 7.22 -16.50 -6.11
C ALA A 248 7.24 -17.23 -4.75
N LEU A 249 7.98 -16.71 -3.78
CA LEU A 249 8.02 -17.24 -2.40
C LEU A 249 6.81 -16.80 -1.55
N LEU A 250 6.23 -15.62 -1.84
CA LEU A 250 5.09 -15.08 -1.11
C LEU A 250 3.74 -15.61 -1.64
N ALA A 251 3.60 -15.76 -2.96
CA ALA A 251 2.34 -16.08 -3.60
C ALA A 251 1.64 -17.34 -3.04
N PRO A 252 2.35 -18.49 -2.79
CA PRO A 252 1.73 -19.67 -2.22
C PRO A 252 1.17 -19.44 -0.80
N LEU A 253 1.82 -18.61 0.00
CA LEU A 253 1.38 -18.28 1.36
C LEU A 253 0.10 -17.43 1.34
N LEU A 254 0.03 -16.40 0.48
CA LEU A 254 -1.16 -15.58 0.34
C LEU A 254 -2.38 -16.41 -0.08
N VAL A 255 -2.18 -17.36 -1.00
CA VAL A 255 -3.24 -18.26 -1.47
C VAL A 255 -3.66 -19.24 -0.38
N SER A 256 -2.74 -19.97 0.22
CA SER A 256 -3.05 -21.01 1.21
C SER A 256 -3.65 -20.45 2.50
N ARG A 257 -3.26 -19.23 2.89
CA ARG A 257 -3.80 -18.54 4.07
C ARG A 257 -5.07 -17.76 3.79
N GLY A 258 -5.51 -17.66 2.51
CA GLY A 258 -6.76 -17.01 2.11
C GLY A 258 -6.75 -15.49 2.25
N TYR A 259 -5.62 -14.84 1.97
CA TYR A 259 -5.55 -13.37 1.90
C TYR A 259 -6.43 -12.84 0.76
N GLY A 260 -7.24 -11.81 1.06
CA GLY A 260 -8.25 -11.26 0.16
C GLY A 260 -8.27 -9.73 0.09
N GLY A 261 -7.22 -9.07 0.55
CA GLY A 261 -7.09 -7.61 0.51
C GLY A 261 -6.71 -7.06 -0.87
N THR A 262 -5.86 -6.06 -0.88
CA THR A 262 -5.33 -5.43 -2.10
C THR A 262 -3.82 -5.60 -2.16
N LEU A 263 -3.29 -5.95 -3.32
CA LEU A 263 -1.86 -6.11 -3.58
C LEU A 263 -1.45 -5.20 -4.74
N ILE A 264 -0.58 -4.26 -4.47
CA ILE A 264 -0.13 -3.23 -5.40
C ILE A 264 1.34 -3.44 -5.74
N CYS A 265 1.66 -3.32 -7.02
CA CYS A 265 3.02 -3.38 -7.52
C CYS A 265 3.63 -1.98 -7.60
N GLU A 266 4.78 -1.79 -6.96
CA GLU A 266 5.52 -0.53 -6.93
C GLU A 266 6.82 -0.55 -7.75
N SER A 267 6.95 -1.47 -8.68
CA SER A 267 8.10 -1.52 -9.61
C SER A 267 8.20 -0.24 -10.42
N ARG A 268 9.38 0.35 -10.48
CA ARG A 268 9.56 1.63 -11.17
C ARG A 268 9.38 1.50 -12.69
N GLY A 269 8.33 2.10 -13.24
CA GLY A 269 8.05 2.16 -14.69
C GLY A 269 7.25 0.98 -15.24
N THR A 270 7.44 -0.24 -14.71
CA THR A 270 6.80 -1.47 -15.19
C THR A 270 5.68 -1.99 -14.29
N MET A 271 5.07 -1.12 -13.47
CA MET A 271 4.12 -1.52 -12.42
C MET A 271 3.01 -2.46 -12.92
N ALA A 272 2.43 -2.20 -14.10
CA ALA A 272 1.34 -3.04 -14.63
C ALA A 272 1.84 -4.39 -15.15
N GLN A 273 3.00 -4.44 -15.78
CA GLN A 273 3.61 -5.68 -16.27
C GLN A 273 3.99 -6.59 -15.10
N ASP A 274 4.67 -6.03 -14.09
CA ASP A 274 5.11 -6.78 -12.92
C ASP A 274 3.90 -7.19 -12.04
N ALA A 275 2.86 -6.35 -11.94
CA ALA A 275 1.59 -6.74 -11.32
C ALA A 275 0.92 -7.92 -12.05
N ALA A 276 1.02 -8.00 -13.37
CA ALA A 276 0.53 -9.14 -14.14
C ALA A 276 1.31 -10.42 -13.81
N GLU A 277 2.62 -10.33 -13.65
CA GLU A 277 3.44 -11.47 -13.18
C GLU A 277 3.04 -11.93 -11.79
N MET A 278 2.78 -10.98 -10.85
CA MET A 278 2.25 -11.32 -9.52
C MET A 278 0.92 -12.06 -9.62
N LYS A 279 -0.01 -11.58 -10.46
CA LYS A 279 -1.32 -12.22 -10.67
C LYS A 279 -1.20 -13.63 -11.24
N GLN A 280 -0.27 -13.83 -12.18
CA GLN A 280 0.04 -15.16 -12.72
C GLN A 280 0.66 -16.09 -11.66
N ALA A 281 1.56 -15.59 -10.80
CA ALA A 281 2.13 -16.38 -9.70
C ALA A 281 1.05 -16.84 -8.70
N LEU A 282 0.10 -15.96 -8.36
CA LEU A 282 -1.05 -16.32 -7.53
C LEU A 282 -1.95 -17.37 -8.20
N ALA A 283 -2.16 -17.27 -9.51
CA ALA A 283 -2.95 -18.26 -10.26
C ALA A 283 -2.26 -19.64 -10.28
N ARG A 284 -0.92 -19.67 -10.50
CA ARG A 284 -0.12 -20.92 -10.40
C ARG A 284 -0.19 -21.54 -9.01
N ALA A 285 -0.08 -20.71 -7.97
CA ALA A 285 -0.17 -21.18 -6.59
C ALA A 285 -1.54 -21.81 -6.26
N ARG A 286 -2.64 -21.23 -6.79
CA ARG A 286 -3.98 -21.83 -6.66
C ARG A 286 -4.11 -23.16 -7.37
N ALA A 287 -3.57 -23.29 -8.58
CA ALA A 287 -3.60 -24.53 -9.35
C ALA A 287 -2.74 -25.64 -8.70
N GLY A 288 -1.56 -25.32 -8.17
CA GLY A 288 -0.67 -26.27 -7.51
C GLY A 288 -1.13 -26.72 -6.10
N GLY A 289 -2.06 -25.99 -5.47
CA GLY A 289 -2.66 -26.38 -4.19
C GLY A 289 -3.89 -27.29 -4.32
N LEU A 290 -4.30 -27.64 -5.53
CA LEU A 290 -5.41 -28.54 -5.85
C LEU A 290 -4.96 -29.99 -6.12
N THR A 291 -3.65 -30.27 -6.04
CA THR A 291 -3.05 -31.61 -6.14
C THR A 291 -2.59 -32.08 -4.76
#